data_563bf1094c53a8dfe93950e114f1d2c8
#
_entry.id   563bf1094c53a8dfe93950e114f1d2c8
#
_cell.length_a   1.000
_cell.length_b   1.000
_cell.length_c   1.000
_cell.angle_alpha   90.00
_cell.angle_beta   90.00
_cell.angle_gamma   90.00
#
_symmetry.space_group_name_H-M   'P 1'
#
loop_
_entity.id
_entity.type
_entity.pdbx_description
1 polymer ?
#
loop_
_entity_poly.entity_id
_entity_poly.type
_entity_poly.pdbx_seq_one_letter_code
_entity_poly.pdbx_strand_id
1 'polypeptide(L)'
;MSHDESRGSAGGYAGSVSRRGVLGGAAVVATSAMTGAPPAAAASGTPPGAGSGVVPPLWREFTRNPFTHPQLPFVGRAGCRGGSARQTRPRVVADVRDFGAVADGTTDCAPAINRALAAAGRAGGGTVALPPGTLRIDGIVRVAHSGVVLRGAGSHRTVLRATRHLTDLVGPYGSRYGGDKSSWSWAGGLIWLAPEARWNSLTEAIGAKQWPFEGWTGNRRDEWRTLATVSPARRGSWTVRVSDTSRLRPGDLVLLRVADDADHTLLAHMAGDGPGTGSYSWDDKTKLTSYVPYEWPVRVTEVHGRRVTLERPLPLDLRPEWDPRLTTHAGALTGAGVEGLTLEAPEVPQQPHLLDLGYNGVVLQCAYDCRVDDVTVRNADNGFGLVAASACTLSRTRVAGRGSHHPYFCREGSHDNLIEDFTVEERTTPAPADTQLHGINVEGLSSYNVWSRGVMEMGTFDSHRGMPFANVRTEITVDNNGRHGGDASAGPLFGARFAHWNIRVTNGRAGLMRIDGLAPWSATVGINEVREFDQIDVPDFTGDLNARLELYGTTDAVRPRNLYEAQRGLGR
;
A
#
# COMPACT_ATOMS: atom_id res chain seq x y z
N MET A 1 -17.40 -22.65 -38.24
CA MET A 1 -18.48 -23.42 -37.57
C MET A 1 -18.21 -23.21 -36.10
N SER A 2 -18.85 -22.19 -35.55
CA SER A 2 -19.99 -22.19 -34.65
C SER A 2 -19.64 -22.89 -33.31
N HIS A 3 -19.49 -22.17 -32.25
CA HIS A 3 -20.28 -21.41 -31.34
C HIS A 3 -20.01 -21.92 -29.93
N ASP A 4 -19.94 -21.17 -28.91
CA ASP A 4 -21.11 -20.63 -28.26
C ASP A 4 -20.72 -19.53 -27.24
N GLU A 5 -21.52 -18.51 -27.19
CA GLU A 5 -21.42 -17.41 -26.24
C GLU A 5 -22.07 -17.82 -24.92
N SER A 6 -21.41 -17.62 -23.79
CA SER A 6 -22.09 -17.60 -22.52
C SER A 6 -22.05 -16.21 -21.90
N ARG A 7 -23.21 -15.59 -21.85
CA ARG A 7 -23.52 -14.31 -21.24
C ARG A 7 -23.31 -14.36 -19.73
N GLY A 8 -22.41 -13.54 -19.24
CA GLY A 8 -22.33 -13.20 -17.82
C GLY A 8 -23.33 -12.09 -17.51
N SER A 9 -24.29 -12.37 -16.67
CA SER A 9 -25.34 -11.46 -16.22
C SER A 9 -24.78 -10.35 -15.35
N ALA A 10 -24.98 -9.10 -15.77
CA ALA A 10 -24.85 -7.93 -14.92
C ALA A 10 -26.07 -7.84 -14.00
N GLY A 11 -25.91 -8.15 -12.73
CA GLY A 11 -26.90 -7.92 -11.70
C GLY A 11 -26.96 -6.44 -11.32
N GLY A 12 -27.87 -5.70 -11.92
CA GLY A 12 -28.20 -4.35 -11.47
C GLY A 12 -29.13 -4.40 -10.26
N TYR A 13 -28.73 -3.82 -9.16
CA TYR A 13 -29.62 -3.59 -8.01
C TYR A 13 -30.31 -2.24 -8.18
N ALA A 14 -31.59 -2.29 -8.57
CA ALA A 14 -32.52 -1.18 -8.45
C ALA A 14 -33.22 -1.27 -7.08
N GLY A 15 -32.80 -0.44 -6.15
CA GLY A 15 -33.49 -0.24 -4.87
C GLY A 15 -34.71 0.63 -5.04
N SER A 16 -35.92 0.06 -4.85
CA SER A 16 -37.19 0.77 -4.86
C SER A 16 -37.34 1.66 -3.63
N VAL A 17 -37.49 2.97 -3.85
CA VAL A 17 -37.89 3.93 -2.81
C VAL A 17 -39.40 3.97 -2.73
N SER A 18 -39.96 3.53 -1.62
CA SER A 18 -41.36 3.67 -1.26
C SER A 18 -41.63 5.08 -0.72
N ARG A 19 -42.52 5.83 -1.42
CA ARG A 19 -43.12 7.10 -0.96
C ARG A 19 -44.30 6.82 -0.03
N ARG A 20 -44.27 7.38 1.19
CA ARG A 20 -45.41 7.80 2.04
C ARG A 20 -44.83 8.57 3.20
N GLY A 21 -45.24 9.71 3.62
CA GLY A 21 -46.42 10.53 3.54
C GLY A 21 -46.10 11.80 4.33
N VAL A 22 -46.57 12.91 3.82
CA VAL A 22 -46.51 14.24 4.41
C VAL A 22 -47.56 14.39 5.49
N LEU A 23 -47.23 14.88 6.67
CA LEU A 23 -48.14 15.62 7.54
C LEU A 23 -47.38 16.71 8.28
N GLY A 24 -47.86 17.92 8.14
CA GLY A 24 -47.31 19.13 8.67
C GLY A 24 -47.60 19.34 10.16
N GLY A 25 -46.82 20.18 10.80
CA GLY A 25 -47.01 20.62 12.16
C GLY A 25 -46.30 21.95 12.40
N ALA A 26 -47.00 22.93 12.83
CA ALA A 26 -46.71 24.34 12.90
C ALA A 26 -45.59 24.76 13.85
N ALA A 27 -44.94 25.84 13.49
CA ALA A 27 -43.93 26.56 14.29
C ALA A 27 -44.58 27.25 15.50
N VAL A 28 -43.89 27.16 16.65
CA VAL A 28 -44.09 28.08 17.76
C VAL A 28 -42.73 28.71 18.09
N VAL A 29 -42.64 30.01 17.89
CA VAL A 29 -41.53 30.87 18.30
C VAL A 29 -41.66 31.17 19.78
N ALA A 30 -40.65 30.84 20.57
CA ALA A 30 -40.52 31.32 21.96
C ALA A 30 -39.17 32.06 22.09
N THR A 31 -39.27 33.36 22.23
CA THR A 31 -38.18 34.25 22.66
C THR A 31 -37.97 34.07 24.16
N SER A 32 -36.72 33.81 24.60
CA SER A 32 -36.33 33.88 26.00
C SER A 32 -35.02 34.67 26.15
N ALA A 33 -35.09 35.57 27.12
CA ALA A 33 -34.12 36.58 27.44
C ALA A 33 -32.79 36.01 27.98
N MET A 34 -31.71 36.73 27.69
CA MET A 34 -30.39 36.53 28.29
C MET A 34 -30.41 36.96 29.76
N THR A 35 -29.96 36.07 30.66
CA THR A 35 -29.46 36.41 31.97
C THR A 35 -28.03 35.89 32.11
N GLY A 36 -27.11 36.81 32.40
CA GLY A 36 -25.69 36.51 32.53
C GLY A 36 -25.40 35.62 33.74
N ALA A 37 -24.53 34.65 33.54
CA ALA A 37 -23.91 33.86 34.60
C ALA A 37 -22.46 34.33 34.84
N PRO A 38 -21.96 34.30 36.08
CA PRO A 38 -20.62 34.78 36.45
C PRO A 38 -19.52 33.81 35.96
N PRO A 39 -18.26 34.27 35.86
CA PRO A 39 -17.16 33.45 35.34
C PRO A 39 -16.85 32.29 36.30
N ALA A 40 -16.85 31.09 35.79
CA ALA A 40 -16.42 29.90 36.50
C ALA A 40 -14.91 29.95 36.80
N ALA A 41 -14.56 29.76 38.06
CA ALA A 41 -13.19 29.64 38.52
C ALA A 41 -12.48 28.47 37.82
N ALA A 42 -11.26 28.71 37.39
CA ALA A 42 -10.39 27.69 36.81
C ALA A 42 -10.11 26.60 37.88
N ALA A 43 -10.72 25.45 37.69
CA ALA A 43 -10.33 24.26 38.43
C ALA A 43 -9.00 23.78 37.88
N SER A 44 -7.96 23.85 38.69
CA SER A 44 -6.68 23.20 38.45
C SER A 44 -6.89 21.67 38.50
N GLY A 45 -7.28 21.11 37.35
CA GLY A 45 -7.35 19.68 37.15
C GLY A 45 -5.94 19.12 37.03
N THR A 46 -5.54 18.34 38.01
CA THR A 46 -4.39 17.42 37.92
C THR A 46 -4.52 16.62 36.62
N PRO A 47 -3.46 16.48 35.81
CA PRO A 47 -3.54 15.66 34.59
C PRO A 47 -3.95 14.23 34.99
N PRO A 48 -4.84 13.57 34.23
CA PRO A 48 -5.25 12.21 34.56
C PRO A 48 -4.01 11.33 34.58
N GLY A 49 -3.80 10.68 35.73
CA GLY A 49 -2.70 9.76 35.95
C GLY A 49 -2.63 8.76 34.79
N ALA A 50 -1.41 8.44 34.38
CA ALA A 50 -1.14 7.44 33.35
C ALA A 50 -1.80 6.12 33.76
N GLY A 51 -3.02 5.89 33.31
CA GLY A 51 -3.76 4.66 33.53
C GLY A 51 -2.91 3.50 33.03
N SER A 52 -2.73 2.49 33.88
CA SER A 52 -2.02 1.25 33.56
C SER A 52 -2.75 0.57 32.36
N GLY A 53 -2.26 0.79 31.15
CA GLY A 53 -2.87 0.20 29.96
C GLY A 53 -2.77 -1.33 30.00
N VAL A 54 -3.73 -1.99 29.38
CA VAL A 54 -3.78 -3.46 29.26
C VAL A 54 -2.72 -3.93 28.27
N VAL A 55 -1.89 -4.86 28.69
CA VAL A 55 -0.98 -5.58 27.79
C VAL A 55 -1.68 -6.85 27.33
N PRO A 56 -2.05 -6.94 26.04
CA PRO A 56 -2.76 -8.11 25.51
C PRO A 56 -1.99 -9.42 25.70
N PRO A 57 -2.66 -10.54 26.01
CA PRO A 57 -2.05 -11.87 26.01
C PRO A 57 -1.29 -12.16 24.72
N LEU A 58 -1.87 -11.84 23.58
CA LEU A 58 -1.27 -12.02 22.26
C LEU A 58 0.09 -11.31 22.11
N TRP A 59 0.24 -10.09 22.68
CA TRP A 59 1.53 -9.39 22.69
C TRP A 59 2.57 -10.11 23.56
N ARG A 60 2.17 -10.61 24.72
CA ARG A 60 3.07 -11.37 25.60
C ARG A 60 3.52 -12.69 24.96
N GLU A 61 2.64 -13.36 24.22
CA GLU A 61 2.94 -14.55 23.43
C GLU A 61 3.94 -14.20 22.32
N PHE A 62 3.65 -13.16 21.55
CA PHE A 62 4.51 -12.67 20.46
C PHE A 62 5.93 -12.36 20.92
N THR A 63 6.11 -11.68 22.05
CA THR A 63 7.46 -11.30 22.53
C THR A 63 8.34 -12.49 22.90
N ARG A 64 7.76 -13.68 23.12
CA ARG A 64 8.51 -14.91 23.36
C ARG A 64 9.03 -15.55 22.07
N ASN A 65 8.30 -15.40 20.97
CA ASN A 65 8.63 -15.97 19.67
C ASN A 65 8.31 -14.98 18.52
N PRO A 66 8.98 -13.83 18.45
CA PRO A 66 8.54 -12.73 17.58
C PRO A 66 8.62 -13.07 16.08
N PHE A 67 9.56 -13.94 15.68
CA PHE A 67 9.77 -14.23 14.27
C PHE A 67 8.90 -15.37 13.73
N THR A 68 8.33 -16.18 14.63
CA THR A 68 7.56 -17.39 14.26
C THR A 68 6.15 -17.40 14.84
N HIS A 69 5.70 -16.31 15.46
CA HIS A 69 4.37 -16.25 16.07
C HIS A 69 3.26 -16.56 15.04
N PRO A 70 2.26 -17.40 15.38
CA PRO A 70 1.28 -17.86 14.40
C PRO A 70 0.37 -16.75 13.85
N GLN A 71 -0.07 -15.79 14.67
CA GLN A 71 -1.01 -14.74 14.25
C GLN A 71 -0.36 -13.38 13.96
N LEU A 72 0.66 -12.99 14.71
CA LEU A 72 1.31 -11.70 14.50
C LEU A 72 2.56 -11.84 13.63
N PRO A 73 2.63 -11.16 12.48
CA PRO A 73 3.85 -11.11 11.69
C PRO A 73 4.90 -10.21 12.34
N PHE A 74 6.16 -10.53 12.17
CA PHE A 74 7.24 -9.61 12.53
C PHE A 74 7.46 -8.60 11.41
N VAL A 75 7.10 -7.36 11.68
CA VAL A 75 7.19 -6.24 10.74
C VAL A 75 8.15 -5.13 11.20
N GLY A 76 8.89 -5.34 12.28
CA GLY A 76 9.78 -4.34 12.87
C GLY A 76 10.93 -3.87 11.95
N ARG A 77 11.05 -4.46 10.76
CA ARG A 77 12.01 -4.09 9.72
C ARG A 77 11.36 -3.56 8.45
N ALA A 78 10.05 -3.30 8.46
CA ALA A 78 9.38 -2.70 7.30
C ALA A 78 9.87 -1.27 7.06
N GLY A 79 9.87 -0.86 5.80
CA GLY A 79 10.34 0.45 5.36
C GLY A 79 11.83 0.53 5.02
N CYS A 80 12.23 1.69 4.55
CA CYS A 80 13.60 1.99 4.12
C CYS A 80 14.63 1.62 5.19
N ARG A 81 15.68 0.93 4.77
CA ARG A 81 16.78 0.52 5.64
C ARG A 81 16.31 -0.15 6.94
N GLY A 82 15.33 -1.01 6.83
CA GLY A 82 14.76 -1.71 7.97
C GLY A 82 14.02 -0.79 8.95
N GLY A 83 13.32 0.21 8.46
CA GLY A 83 12.56 1.16 9.25
C GLY A 83 13.43 2.18 10.00
N SER A 84 14.67 2.40 9.57
CA SER A 84 15.58 3.35 10.22
C SER A 84 15.05 4.79 10.13
N ALA A 85 14.87 5.44 11.29
CA ALA A 85 14.50 6.85 11.36
C ALA A 85 15.64 7.80 10.88
N ARG A 86 16.89 7.34 10.88
CA ARG A 86 18.02 8.12 10.39
C ARG A 86 18.12 8.03 8.88
N GLN A 87 17.41 8.93 8.20
CA GLN A 87 17.58 9.12 6.77
C GLN A 87 18.59 10.24 6.52
N THR A 88 19.72 9.89 5.91
CA THR A 88 20.66 10.90 5.41
C THR A 88 20.01 11.61 4.24
N ARG A 89 19.87 12.94 4.34
CA ARG A 89 19.39 13.75 3.20
C ARG A 89 20.55 13.90 2.20
N PRO A 90 20.42 13.42 0.96
CA PRO A 90 21.47 13.59 -0.04
C PRO A 90 21.71 15.08 -0.29
N ARG A 91 22.98 15.40 -0.64
CA ARG A 91 23.37 16.76 -1.02
C ARG A 91 22.59 17.20 -2.26
N VAL A 92 22.26 18.49 -2.33
CA VAL A 92 21.72 19.11 -3.55
C VAL A 92 22.82 19.15 -4.62
N VAL A 93 22.53 18.56 -5.77
CA VAL A 93 23.45 18.45 -6.92
C VAL A 93 22.94 19.20 -8.15
N ALA A 94 21.65 19.55 -8.16
CA ALA A 94 21.02 20.32 -9.24
C ALA A 94 19.87 21.15 -8.68
N ASP A 95 19.66 22.33 -9.24
CA ASP A 95 18.46 23.15 -9.06
C ASP A 95 17.72 23.19 -10.40
N VAL A 96 16.42 22.97 -10.40
CA VAL A 96 15.65 22.90 -11.67
C VAL A 96 15.64 24.23 -12.42
N ARG A 97 15.90 25.36 -11.73
CA ARG A 97 16.02 26.69 -12.34
C ARG A 97 17.20 26.78 -13.30
N ASP A 98 18.30 26.07 -13.01
CA ASP A 98 19.48 25.98 -13.88
C ASP A 98 19.17 25.23 -15.19
N PHE A 99 18.04 24.52 -15.23
CA PHE A 99 17.53 23.78 -16.39
C PHE A 99 16.34 24.48 -17.08
N GLY A 100 15.99 25.69 -16.63
CA GLY A 100 14.96 26.53 -17.24
C GLY A 100 13.56 26.38 -16.61
N ALA A 101 13.43 25.79 -15.42
CA ALA A 101 12.16 25.79 -14.71
C ALA A 101 11.87 27.17 -14.09
N VAL A 102 10.62 27.61 -14.19
CA VAL A 102 10.13 28.89 -13.64
C VAL A 102 8.90 28.61 -12.79
N ALA A 103 8.94 29.04 -11.52
CA ALA A 103 7.82 28.83 -10.60
C ALA A 103 6.75 29.93 -10.73
N ASP A 104 6.27 30.19 -11.95
CA ASP A 104 5.27 31.21 -12.31
C ASP A 104 3.84 30.63 -12.45
N GLY A 105 3.68 29.31 -12.34
CA GLY A 105 2.42 28.61 -12.51
C GLY A 105 1.92 28.52 -13.95
N THR A 106 2.68 29.00 -14.93
CA THR A 106 2.29 29.08 -16.35
C THR A 106 3.23 28.38 -17.30
N THR A 107 4.54 28.43 -17.03
CA THR A 107 5.58 27.76 -17.83
C THR A 107 5.57 26.26 -17.57
N ASP A 108 5.56 25.42 -18.61
CA ASP A 108 5.73 23.98 -18.44
C ASP A 108 7.14 23.63 -17.96
N CYS A 109 7.23 23.16 -16.72
CA CYS A 109 8.47 22.81 -16.06
C CYS A 109 8.83 21.31 -16.16
N ALA A 110 7.95 20.44 -16.67
CA ALA A 110 8.22 18.99 -16.70
C ALA A 110 9.49 18.64 -17.48
N PRO A 111 9.78 19.25 -18.67
CA PRO A 111 11.04 18.99 -19.37
C PRO A 111 12.28 19.43 -18.60
N ALA A 112 12.22 20.59 -17.92
CA ALA A 112 13.34 21.11 -17.13
C ALA A 112 13.62 20.23 -15.91
N ILE A 113 12.57 19.82 -15.18
CA ILE A 113 12.66 18.90 -14.03
C ILE A 113 13.28 17.57 -14.48
N ASN A 114 12.81 16.99 -15.57
CA ASN A 114 13.33 15.71 -16.08
C ASN A 114 14.81 15.81 -16.52
N ARG A 115 15.23 16.93 -17.14
CA ARG A 115 16.64 17.17 -17.45
C ARG A 115 17.50 17.25 -16.18
N ALA A 116 17.04 17.91 -15.14
CA ALA A 116 17.73 18.02 -13.87
C ALA A 116 17.85 16.63 -13.18
N LEU A 117 16.76 15.84 -13.17
CA LEU A 117 16.75 14.48 -12.64
C LEU A 117 17.74 13.56 -13.37
N ALA A 118 17.76 13.63 -14.71
CA ALA A 118 18.69 12.86 -15.51
C ALA A 118 20.15 13.30 -15.29
N ALA A 119 20.41 14.59 -15.11
CA ALA A 119 21.73 15.11 -14.78
C ALA A 119 22.22 14.59 -13.41
N ALA A 120 21.36 14.64 -12.40
CA ALA A 120 21.65 14.06 -11.08
C ALA A 120 21.91 12.55 -11.16
N GLY A 121 21.14 11.82 -11.97
CA GLY A 121 21.36 10.39 -12.22
C GLY A 121 22.73 10.11 -12.82
N ARG A 122 23.14 10.84 -13.84
CA ARG A 122 24.48 10.71 -14.44
C ARG A 122 25.62 11.06 -13.49
N ALA A 123 25.36 11.93 -12.51
CA ALA A 123 26.31 12.29 -11.46
C ALA A 123 26.39 11.25 -10.33
N GLY A 124 25.66 10.15 -10.41
CA GLY A 124 25.65 9.09 -9.40
C GLY A 124 24.64 9.29 -8.26
N GLY A 125 23.65 10.16 -8.45
CA GLY A 125 22.60 10.45 -7.47
C GLY A 125 22.76 11.82 -6.81
N GLY A 126 21.87 12.10 -5.86
CA GLY A 126 21.81 13.36 -5.12
C GLY A 126 20.41 14.02 -5.19
N THR A 127 20.29 15.18 -4.60
CA THR A 127 19.01 15.92 -4.56
C THR A 127 18.91 16.88 -5.73
N VAL A 128 17.77 16.83 -6.42
CA VAL A 128 17.30 17.85 -7.36
C VAL A 128 16.35 18.75 -6.61
N ALA A 129 16.70 20.03 -6.48
CA ALA A 129 15.92 21.01 -5.72
C ALA A 129 14.88 21.69 -6.62
N LEU A 130 13.66 21.80 -6.09
CA LEU A 130 12.58 22.63 -6.62
C LEU A 130 12.46 23.93 -5.80
N PRO A 131 12.28 25.09 -6.41
CA PRO A 131 12.02 26.32 -5.68
C PRO A 131 10.65 26.31 -5.01
N PRO A 132 10.41 27.21 -4.04
CA PRO A 132 9.06 27.52 -3.61
C PRO A 132 8.27 28.17 -4.75
N GLY A 133 6.95 28.01 -4.72
CA GLY A 133 6.02 28.51 -5.74
C GLY A 133 5.34 27.38 -6.51
N THR A 134 4.60 27.75 -7.54
CA THR A 134 3.86 26.81 -8.40
C THR A 134 4.61 26.57 -9.70
N LEU A 135 4.97 25.32 -9.94
CA LEU A 135 5.54 24.86 -11.20
C LEU A 135 4.46 24.09 -11.95
N ARG A 136 4.03 24.59 -13.11
CA ARG A 136 3.11 23.85 -13.99
C ARG A 136 3.87 22.67 -14.60
N ILE A 137 3.21 21.52 -14.70
CA ILE A 137 3.74 20.33 -15.38
C ILE A 137 2.69 19.80 -16.37
N ASP A 138 3.08 19.72 -17.64
CA ASP A 138 2.26 19.16 -18.73
C ASP A 138 2.74 17.77 -19.14
N GLY A 139 3.58 17.14 -18.34
CA GLY A 139 4.19 15.83 -18.58
C GLY A 139 4.47 15.06 -17.30
N ILE A 140 4.90 13.81 -17.46
CA ILE A 140 5.29 12.94 -16.35
C ILE A 140 6.65 13.37 -15.80
N VAL A 141 6.75 13.54 -14.49
CA VAL A 141 8.02 13.71 -13.77
C VAL A 141 8.60 12.32 -13.46
N ARG A 142 9.75 11.99 -14.07
CA ARG A 142 10.36 10.65 -14.03
C ARG A 142 11.57 10.60 -13.09
N VAL A 143 11.41 10.02 -11.90
CA VAL A 143 12.55 9.73 -11.02
C VAL A 143 13.07 8.34 -11.37
N ALA A 144 14.01 8.25 -12.31
CA ALA A 144 14.40 7.01 -12.98
C ALA A 144 15.77 6.45 -12.58
N HIS A 145 16.51 7.17 -11.73
CA HIS A 145 17.87 6.80 -11.35
C HIS A 145 17.99 6.58 -9.84
N SER A 146 18.69 5.53 -9.47
CA SER A 146 18.96 5.20 -8.05
C SER A 146 19.70 6.33 -7.33
N GLY A 147 19.36 6.57 -6.07
CA GLY A 147 19.94 7.61 -5.26
C GLY A 147 19.53 9.05 -5.61
N VAL A 148 18.62 9.25 -6.57
CA VAL A 148 18.12 10.58 -6.93
C VAL A 148 16.86 10.92 -6.12
N VAL A 149 16.87 12.11 -5.51
CA VAL A 149 15.74 12.63 -4.71
C VAL A 149 15.24 13.94 -5.31
N LEU A 150 13.97 14.00 -5.70
CA LEU A 150 13.28 15.23 -6.05
C LEU A 150 12.79 15.91 -4.76
N ARG A 151 13.24 17.13 -4.49
CA ARG A 151 12.90 17.82 -3.24
C ARG A 151 12.39 19.22 -3.48
N GLY A 152 11.18 19.49 -2.99
CA GLY A 152 10.62 20.84 -2.87
C GLY A 152 11.06 21.55 -1.58
N ALA A 153 10.57 22.75 -1.39
CA ALA A 153 10.84 23.59 -0.22
C ALA A 153 9.92 23.26 0.98
N GLY A 154 9.05 22.28 0.85
CA GLY A 154 8.00 21.84 1.78
C GLY A 154 6.67 21.70 1.06
N SER A 155 5.80 20.78 1.53
CA SER A 155 4.50 20.53 0.89
C SER A 155 3.59 21.76 0.83
N HIS A 156 3.76 22.73 1.75
CA HIS A 156 3.00 23.99 1.72
C HIS A 156 3.65 25.10 0.86
N ARG A 157 4.83 24.85 0.29
CA ARG A 157 5.63 25.88 -0.37
C ARG A 157 5.93 25.60 -1.83
N THR A 158 6.04 24.32 -2.21
CA THR A 158 6.30 23.91 -3.59
C THR A 158 5.10 23.13 -4.10
N VAL A 159 4.49 23.60 -5.18
CA VAL A 159 3.35 22.95 -5.85
C VAL A 159 3.75 22.57 -7.27
N LEU A 160 3.66 21.30 -7.60
CA LEU A 160 3.65 20.82 -8.98
C LEU A 160 2.20 20.73 -9.44
N ARG A 161 1.79 21.65 -10.31
CA ARG A 161 0.43 21.68 -10.86
C ARG A 161 0.37 20.96 -12.17
N ALA A 162 -0.24 19.78 -12.18
CA ALA A 162 -0.49 19.02 -13.38
C ALA A 162 -1.68 19.58 -14.16
N THR A 163 -1.59 19.59 -15.49
CA THR A 163 -2.67 20.04 -16.38
C THR A 163 -3.20 18.91 -17.25
N ARG A 164 -2.47 17.82 -17.37
CA ARG A 164 -2.79 16.67 -18.22
C ARG A 164 -2.77 15.37 -17.43
N HIS A 165 -3.59 14.44 -17.84
CA HIS A 165 -3.67 13.10 -17.25
C HIS A 165 -2.92 12.04 -18.10
N LEU A 166 -2.72 10.84 -17.56
CA LEU A 166 -1.95 9.78 -18.21
C LEU A 166 -2.57 9.33 -19.55
N THR A 167 -3.89 9.36 -19.68
CA THR A 167 -4.54 9.06 -20.98
C THR A 167 -4.10 10.03 -22.07
N ASP A 168 -3.91 11.32 -21.76
CA ASP A 168 -3.40 12.30 -22.73
C ASP A 168 -1.90 12.14 -22.99
N LEU A 169 -1.13 11.81 -21.97
CA LEU A 169 0.33 11.79 -22.02
C LEU A 169 0.89 10.51 -22.62
N VAL A 170 0.20 9.40 -22.40
CA VAL A 170 0.66 8.07 -22.78
C VAL A 170 -0.32 7.41 -23.75
N GLY A 171 -1.60 7.62 -23.55
CA GLY A 171 -2.69 7.07 -24.37
C GLY A 171 -3.68 6.27 -23.54
N PRO A 172 -4.87 6.01 -24.11
CA PRO A 172 -5.84 5.11 -23.51
C PRO A 172 -5.26 3.69 -23.46
N TYR A 173 -5.43 3.03 -22.37
CA TYR A 173 -4.88 1.71 -22.17
C TYR A 173 -5.99 0.75 -21.69
N GLY A 174 -6.11 -0.42 -22.28
CA GLY A 174 -7.06 -1.44 -21.89
C GLY A 174 -6.60 -2.18 -20.62
N SER A 175 -7.53 -2.44 -19.72
CA SER A 175 -7.28 -3.22 -18.52
C SER A 175 -7.16 -4.72 -18.83
N ARG A 176 -6.36 -5.45 -18.05
CA ARG A 176 -6.35 -6.94 -18.08
C ARG A 176 -7.70 -7.55 -17.74
N TYR A 177 -8.55 -6.79 -17.09
CA TYR A 177 -9.90 -7.21 -16.76
C TYR A 177 -10.88 -7.05 -17.94
N GLY A 178 -10.38 -6.59 -19.09
CA GLY A 178 -11.13 -6.45 -20.33
C GLY A 178 -12.10 -5.27 -20.37
N GLY A 179 -12.78 -5.10 -21.52
CA GLY A 179 -13.76 -4.05 -21.72
C GLY A 179 -13.18 -2.63 -21.76
N ASP A 180 -14.01 -1.65 -21.41
CA ASP A 180 -13.67 -0.21 -21.45
C ASP A 180 -12.97 0.28 -20.17
N LYS A 181 -12.50 -0.63 -19.32
CA LYS A 181 -11.84 -0.29 -18.06
C LYS A 181 -10.47 0.32 -18.30
N SER A 182 -10.15 1.36 -17.54
CA SER A 182 -8.87 2.05 -17.63
C SER A 182 -7.81 1.38 -16.77
N SER A 183 -6.64 1.10 -17.33
CA SER A 183 -5.47 0.65 -16.56
C SER A 183 -4.94 1.71 -15.60
N TRP A 184 -5.26 2.99 -15.84
CA TRP A 184 -4.89 4.08 -14.94
C TRP A 184 -5.62 4.01 -13.59
N SER A 185 -6.66 3.20 -13.47
CA SER A 185 -7.28 2.88 -12.19
C SER A 185 -6.37 2.10 -11.24
N TRP A 186 -5.31 1.45 -11.75
CA TRP A 186 -4.44 0.58 -10.96
C TRP A 186 -2.94 0.86 -11.06
N ALA A 187 -2.50 1.72 -11.98
CA ALA A 187 -1.09 1.91 -12.23
C ALA A 187 -0.77 3.31 -12.77
N GLY A 188 0.53 3.63 -12.80
CA GLY A 188 1.04 4.88 -13.33
C GLY A 188 0.88 6.07 -12.40
N GLY A 189 1.78 7.04 -12.51
CA GLY A 189 1.78 8.27 -11.72
C GLY A 189 2.29 9.46 -12.52
N LEU A 190 1.79 10.66 -12.21
CA LEU A 190 2.31 11.92 -12.75
C LEU A 190 3.70 12.24 -12.18
N ILE A 191 3.99 11.77 -10.95
CA ILE A 191 5.36 11.60 -10.47
C ILE A 191 5.59 10.09 -10.39
N TRP A 192 6.47 9.57 -11.24
CA TRP A 192 6.66 8.14 -11.39
C TRP A 192 8.11 7.76 -11.12
N LEU A 193 8.30 7.00 -10.04
CA LEU A 193 9.58 6.44 -9.65
C LEU A 193 9.67 5.02 -10.23
N ALA A 194 10.46 4.85 -11.30
CA ALA A 194 10.66 3.56 -11.94
C ALA A 194 12.05 3.50 -12.58
N PRO A 195 12.73 2.34 -12.63
CA PRO A 195 14.06 2.23 -13.21
C PRO A 195 14.09 2.65 -14.69
N GLU A 196 15.11 3.42 -15.11
CA GLU A 196 15.27 3.86 -16.49
C GLU A 196 15.28 2.67 -17.47
N ALA A 197 15.94 1.58 -17.11
CA ALA A 197 16.01 0.38 -17.93
C ALA A 197 14.65 -0.27 -18.21
N ARG A 198 13.64 0.00 -17.36
CA ARG A 198 12.27 -0.54 -17.54
C ARG A 198 11.36 0.37 -18.32
N TRP A 199 11.74 1.62 -18.49
CA TRP A 199 10.86 2.64 -19.04
C TRP A 199 10.50 2.37 -20.50
N ASN A 200 11.42 1.86 -21.30
CA ASN A 200 11.14 1.54 -22.69
C ASN A 200 10.16 0.37 -22.82
N SER A 201 10.40 -0.73 -22.11
CA SER A 201 9.48 -1.88 -22.13
C SER A 201 8.08 -1.52 -21.60
N LEU A 202 8.01 -0.64 -20.61
CA LEU A 202 6.76 -0.09 -20.12
C LEU A 202 6.04 0.72 -21.21
N THR A 203 6.74 1.61 -21.85
CA THR A 203 6.18 2.46 -22.92
C THR A 203 5.75 1.64 -24.13
N GLU A 204 6.55 0.66 -24.54
CA GLU A 204 6.23 -0.28 -25.63
C GLU A 204 4.97 -1.09 -25.32
N ALA A 205 4.87 -1.61 -24.11
CA ALA A 205 3.71 -2.37 -23.68
C ALA A 205 2.44 -1.52 -23.65
N ILE A 206 2.51 -0.27 -23.23
CA ILE A 206 1.41 0.69 -23.27
C ILE A 206 1.03 0.96 -24.73
N GLY A 207 1.99 1.26 -25.59
CA GLY A 207 1.76 1.50 -27.02
C GLY A 207 1.12 0.31 -27.74
N ALA A 208 1.50 -0.91 -27.37
CA ALA A 208 0.91 -2.14 -27.88
C ALA A 208 -0.45 -2.50 -27.24
N LYS A 209 -0.97 -1.67 -26.35
CA LYS A 209 -2.18 -1.94 -25.55
C LYS A 209 -2.12 -3.28 -24.81
N GLN A 210 -0.91 -3.70 -24.45
CA GLN A 210 -0.72 -4.86 -23.61
C GLN A 210 -0.91 -4.45 -22.16
N TRP A 211 -1.50 -5.34 -21.40
CA TRP A 211 -1.55 -5.30 -19.95
C TRP A 211 -0.17 -5.62 -19.37
N PRO A 212 0.52 -4.68 -18.83
CA PRO A 212 1.79 -5.12 -18.34
C PRO A 212 2.27 -4.52 -17.09
N PHE A 213 2.07 -3.25 -16.97
CA PHE A 213 2.86 -2.52 -16.02
C PHE A 213 2.21 -2.51 -14.63
N GLU A 214 0.97 -3.00 -14.53
CA GLU A 214 0.40 -3.32 -13.22
C GLU A 214 1.05 -4.57 -12.63
N GLY A 215 1.17 -5.64 -13.45
CA GLY A 215 1.90 -6.84 -13.11
C GLY A 215 3.38 -6.76 -13.43
N TRP A 216 3.92 -5.57 -13.66
CA TRP A 216 5.33 -5.39 -13.98
C TRP A 216 6.18 -5.37 -12.72
N THR A 217 6.69 -6.52 -12.37
CA THR A 217 7.50 -6.72 -11.17
C THR A 217 8.94 -6.23 -11.34
N GLY A 218 9.38 -5.92 -12.54
CA GLY A 218 10.77 -5.65 -12.84
C GLY A 218 11.63 -6.91 -12.95
N ASN A 219 11.05 -8.07 -12.71
CA ASN A 219 11.72 -9.36 -12.77
C ASN A 219 11.10 -10.22 -13.83
N ARG A 220 11.15 -9.75 -15.06
CA ARG A 220 10.75 -10.59 -16.19
C ARG A 220 11.52 -11.89 -16.15
N ARG A 221 10.84 -13.00 -16.43
CA ARG A 221 11.35 -14.36 -16.31
C ARG A 221 12.64 -14.60 -17.10
N ASP A 222 12.86 -13.86 -18.14
CA ASP A 222 14.02 -13.90 -19.02
C ASP A 222 15.22 -13.06 -18.52
N GLU A 223 15.02 -12.22 -17.53
CA GLU A 223 16.01 -11.25 -17.05
C GLU A 223 16.70 -11.66 -15.74
N TRP A 224 16.19 -12.66 -15.04
CA TRP A 224 16.79 -13.13 -13.81
C TRP A 224 17.70 -14.35 -14.03
N ARG A 225 18.74 -14.43 -13.22
CA ARG A 225 19.66 -15.57 -13.19
C ARG A 225 19.72 -16.17 -11.81
N THR A 226 19.65 -17.50 -11.72
CA THR A 226 19.86 -18.20 -10.45
C THR A 226 21.29 -17.96 -9.96
N LEU A 227 21.41 -17.46 -8.73
CA LEU A 227 22.68 -17.31 -8.01
C LEU A 227 22.97 -18.56 -7.18
N ALA A 228 21.95 -19.09 -6.50
CA ALA A 228 22.04 -20.30 -5.70
C ALA A 228 20.65 -20.91 -5.45
N THR A 229 20.56 -22.22 -5.24
CA THR A 229 19.40 -22.87 -4.64
C THR A 229 19.46 -22.74 -3.11
N VAL A 230 18.30 -22.69 -2.46
CA VAL A 230 18.19 -22.49 -1.01
C VAL A 230 17.70 -23.79 -0.36
N SER A 231 18.39 -24.23 0.69
CA SER A 231 17.96 -25.38 1.48
C SER A 231 16.69 -25.06 2.28
N PRO A 232 15.91 -26.10 2.68
CA PRO A 232 14.74 -25.90 3.53
C PRO A 232 15.04 -25.03 4.76
N ALA A 233 14.13 -24.12 5.06
CA ALA A 233 14.26 -23.18 6.18
C ALA A 233 12.88 -22.81 6.73
N ARG A 234 12.82 -22.42 7.98
CA ARG A 234 11.58 -21.99 8.63
C ARG A 234 11.35 -20.49 8.46
N ARG A 235 10.11 -20.08 8.35
CA ARG A 235 9.67 -18.69 8.50
C ARG A 235 10.33 -18.08 9.74
N GLY A 236 10.74 -16.83 9.65
CA GLY A 236 11.42 -16.13 10.75
C GLY A 236 12.93 -16.37 10.85
N SER A 237 13.50 -17.26 10.03
CA SER A 237 14.94 -17.45 9.96
C SER A 237 15.63 -16.24 9.31
N TRP A 238 16.69 -15.74 9.93
CA TRP A 238 17.52 -14.65 9.39
C TRP A 238 18.64 -15.17 8.48
N THR A 239 18.96 -16.44 8.58
CA THR A 239 20.05 -17.06 7.83
C THR A 239 19.51 -18.26 7.05
N VAL A 240 19.90 -18.35 5.80
CA VAL A 240 19.61 -19.49 4.93
C VAL A 240 20.88 -20.20 4.52
N ARG A 241 20.79 -21.51 4.25
CA ARG A 241 21.88 -22.29 3.67
C ARG A 241 21.63 -22.38 2.16
N VAL A 242 22.70 -22.16 1.38
CA VAL A 242 22.62 -22.14 -0.09
C VAL A 242 23.60 -23.14 -0.71
N SER A 243 23.35 -23.51 -1.96
CA SER A 243 24.22 -24.44 -2.70
C SER A 243 25.60 -23.85 -3.02
N ASP A 244 25.64 -22.56 -3.34
CA ASP A 244 26.86 -21.82 -3.71
C ASP A 244 26.78 -20.36 -3.26
N THR A 245 27.90 -19.78 -2.86
CA THR A 245 28.02 -18.37 -2.46
C THR A 245 29.01 -17.58 -3.31
N SER A 246 29.59 -18.18 -4.36
CA SER A 246 30.61 -17.55 -5.19
C SER A 246 30.16 -16.24 -5.84
N ARG A 247 28.85 -16.10 -6.07
CA ARG A 247 28.19 -14.93 -6.68
C ARG A 247 27.43 -14.06 -5.70
N LEU A 248 27.56 -14.29 -4.40
CA LEU A 248 26.84 -13.55 -3.35
C LEU A 248 27.83 -12.74 -2.51
N ARG A 249 27.49 -11.48 -2.29
CA ARG A 249 28.30 -10.55 -1.48
C ARG A 249 27.41 -9.82 -0.47
N PRO A 250 27.90 -9.44 0.69
CA PRO A 250 27.24 -8.47 1.56
C PRO A 250 26.95 -7.17 0.79
N GLY A 251 25.71 -6.71 0.90
CA GLY A 251 25.19 -5.54 0.18
C GLY A 251 24.38 -5.89 -1.07
N ASP A 252 24.50 -7.10 -1.62
CA ASP A 252 23.72 -7.51 -2.79
C ASP A 252 22.21 -7.50 -2.50
N LEU A 253 21.46 -6.90 -3.40
CA LEU A 253 20.01 -7.03 -3.45
C LEU A 253 19.68 -8.25 -4.34
N VAL A 254 19.03 -9.24 -3.74
CA VAL A 254 18.64 -10.48 -4.42
C VAL A 254 17.15 -10.70 -4.33
N LEU A 255 16.60 -11.54 -5.19
CA LEU A 255 15.25 -12.07 -5.05
C LEU A 255 15.30 -13.47 -4.48
N LEU A 256 14.57 -13.68 -3.40
CA LEU A 256 14.14 -15.02 -3.03
C LEU A 256 12.90 -15.36 -3.87
N ARG A 257 13.04 -16.32 -4.78
CA ARG A 257 11.95 -16.85 -5.60
C ARG A 257 11.53 -18.21 -5.10
N VAL A 258 10.23 -18.38 -5.00
CA VAL A 258 9.59 -19.61 -4.52
C VAL A 258 8.46 -19.94 -5.49
N ALA A 259 8.59 -21.07 -6.18
CA ALA A 259 7.59 -21.53 -7.14
C ALA A 259 6.42 -22.22 -6.41
N ASP A 260 5.26 -22.18 -7.02
CA ASP A 260 4.15 -23.01 -6.59
C ASP A 260 4.26 -24.41 -7.23
N ASP A 261 3.77 -25.41 -6.55
CA ASP A 261 3.72 -26.78 -7.07
C ASP A 261 2.34 -27.11 -7.68
N ALA A 262 2.20 -28.29 -8.24
CA ALA A 262 0.97 -28.71 -8.92
C ALA A 262 -0.24 -28.85 -7.98
N ASP A 263 0.01 -29.06 -6.69
CA ASP A 263 -1.02 -29.17 -5.65
C ASP A 263 -1.28 -27.83 -4.94
N HIS A 264 -0.66 -26.74 -5.41
CA HIS A 264 -0.76 -25.38 -4.86
C HIS A 264 -0.43 -25.29 -3.36
N THR A 265 0.53 -26.08 -2.90
CA THR A 265 0.88 -26.14 -1.47
C THR A 265 1.58 -24.86 -0.99
N LEU A 266 2.23 -24.09 -1.88
CA LEU A 266 2.74 -22.75 -1.54
C LEU A 266 1.59 -21.78 -1.24
N LEU A 267 0.55 -21.76 -2.07
CA LEU A 267 -0.61 -20.88 -1.86
C LEU A 267 -1.36 -21.28 -0.58
N ALA A 268 -1.54 -22.58 -0.33
CA ALA A 268 -2.11 -23.08 0.91
C ALA A 268 -1.28 -22.66 2.14
N HIS A 269 0.06 -22.67 2.03
CA HIS A 269 0.95 -22.20 3.09
C HIS A 269 0.82 -20.70 3.35
N MET A 270 0.68 -19.88 2.33
CA MET A 270 0.43 -18.43 2.45
C MET A 270 -0.92 -18.15 3.13
N ALA A 271 -1.89 -19.04 2.96
CA ALA A 271 -3.15 -19.03 3.70
C ALA A 271 -3.04 -19.64 5.11
N GLY A 272 -1.88 -20.21 5.50
CA GLY A 272 -1.58 -20.63 6.87
C GLY A 272 -1.67 -22.13 7.16
N ASP A 273 -1.77 -23.00 6.15
CA ASP A 273 -1.85 -24.48 6.26
C ASP A 273 -2.95 -24.96 7.25
N GLY A 274 -3.95 -24.15 7.54
CA GLY A 274 -4.95 -24.45 8.55
C GLY A 274 -6.13 -25.26 8.02
N PRO A 275 -6.88 -25.94 8.89
CA PRO A 275 -8.06 -26.70 8.48
C PRO A 275 -9.13 -25.84 7.80
N GLY A 276 -9.28 -24.57 8.17
CA GLY A 276 -10.23 -23.64 7.54
C GLY A 276 -9.87 -23.26 6.11
N THR A 277 -8.65 -23.53 5.64
CA THR A 277 -8.20 -23.25 4.27
C THR A 277 -8.27 -24.48 3.36
N GLY A 278 -8.48 -25.66 3.91
CA GLY A 278 -8.51 -26.94 3.17
C GLY A 278 -9.70 -27.10 2.23
N SER A 279 -10.75 -26.29 2.40
CA SER A 279 -11.93 -26.31 1.53
C SER A 279 -11.81 -25.40 0.30
N TYR A 280 -10.76 -24.58 0.22
CA TYR A 280 -10.58 -23.65 -0.89
C TYR A 280 -10.06 -24.38 -2.13
N SER A 281 -10.68 -24.10 -3.28
CA SER A 281 -10.21 -24.61 -4.57
C SER A 281 -9.15 -23.71 -5.13
N TRP A 282 -7.92 -24.16 -5.19
CA TRP A 282 -6.74 -23.43 -5.69
C TRP A 282 -6.62 -23.45 -7.22
N ASP A 283 -7.57 -24.03 -7.93
CA ASP A 283 -7.56 -24.09 -9.38
C ASP A 283 -7.68 -22.71 -10.04
N ASP A 284 -7.48 -22.66 -11.35
CA ASP A 284 -7.41 -21.43 -12.16
C ASP A 284 -8.63 -20.50 -12.13
N LYS A 285 -9.72 -20.84 -11.46
CA LYS A 285 -10.94 -20.01 -11.42
C LYS A 285 -10.68 -18.62 -10.87
N THR A 286 -9.70 -18.50 -9.99
CA THR A 286 -9.39 -17.25 -9.29
C THR A 286 -8.25 -16.44 -9.91
N LYS A 287 -7.58 -16.95 -10.95
CA LYS A 287 -6.39 -16.32 -11.54
C LYS A 287 -5.24 -16.06 -10.53
N LEU A 288 -5.31 -16.65 -9.35
CA LEU A 288 -4.30 -16.49 -8.31
C LEU A 288 -2.92 -17.01 -8.78
N THR A 289 -2.92 -18.06 -9.58
CA THR A 289 -1.72 -18.64 -10.18
C THR A 289 -0.93 -17.66 -11.06
N SER A 290 -1.54 -16.57 -11.51
CA SER A 290 -0.83 -15.52 -12.26
C SER A 290 0.11 -14.67 -11.38
N TYR A 291 -0.03 -14.72 -10.06
CA TYR A 291 0.82 -14.00 -9.11
C TYR A 291 2.03 -14.78 -8.61
N VAL A 292 2.09 -16.10 -8.86
CA VAL A 292 3.26 -16.91 -8.57
C VAL A 292 4.21 -16.99 -9.79
N PRO A 293 5.50 -17.18 -9.59
CA PRO A 293 6.21 -17.46 -8.34
C PRO A 293 6.17 -16.27 -7.37
N TYR A 294 6.24 -16.57 -6.07
CA TYR A 294 6.42 -15.54 -5.06
C TYR A 294 7.86 -15.00 -5.13
N GLU A 295 7.99 -13.70 -5.23
CA GLU A 295 9.26 -13.01 -5.42
C GLU A 295 9.47 -11.99 -4.29
N TRP A 296 10.41 -12.26 -3.41
CA TRP A 296 10.69 -11.41 -2.25
C TRP A 296 12.09 -10.77 -2.36
N PRO A 297 12.18 -9.45 -2.61
CA PRO A 297 13.44 -8.75 -2.64
C PRO A 297 14.04 -8.62 -1.24
N VAL A 298 15.31 -8.96 -1.08
CA VAL A 298 16.00 -8.87 0.20
C VAL A 298 17.50 -8.61 0.00
N ARG A 299 18.09 -7.85 0.93
CA ARG A 299 19.52 -7.58 0.91
C ARG A 299 20.29 -8.64 1.70
N VAL A 300 21.39 -9.10 1.13
CA VAL A 300 22.37 -9.94 1.82
C VAL A 300 23.19 -9.07 2.78
N THR A 301 23.29 -9.46 4.04
CA THR A 301 24.10 -8.73 5.04
C THR A 301 25.41 -9.41 5.34
N GLU A 302 25.46 -10.75 5.32
CA GLU A 302 26.66 -11.52 5.61
C GLU A 302 26.70 -12.80 4.76
N VAL A 303 27.91 -13.26 4.44
CA VAL A 303 28.15 -14.52 3.75
C VAL A 303 29.27 -15.27 4.46
N HIS A 304 28.97 -16.46 5.01
CA HIS A 304 29.93 -17.34 5.69
C HIS A 304 29.81 -18.79 5.22
N GLY A 305 30.78 -19.27 4.45
CA GLY A 305 30.71 -20.59 3.82
C GLY A 305 29.48 -20.69 2.93
N ARG A 306 28.57 -21.61 3.26
CA ARG A 306 27.28 -21.76 2.56
C ARG A 306 26.10 -21.09 3.30
N ARG A 307 26.37 -20.23 4.27
CA ARG A 307 25.35 -19.48 5.00
C ARG A 307 25.27 -18.05 4.51
N VAL A 308 24.07 -17.60 4.23
CA VAL A 308 23.76 -16.22 3.82
C VAL A 308 22.82 -15.63 4.85
N THR A 309 23.21 -14.53 5.46
CA THR A 309 22.36 -13.76 6.37
C THR A 309 21.63 -12.68 5.60
N LEU A 310 20.35 -12.55 5.85
CA LEU A 310 19.44 -11.60 5.21
C LEU A 310 19.17 -10.42 6.14
N GLU A 311 18.84 -9.27 5.58
CA GLU A 311 18.49 -8.07 6.38
C GLU A 311 17.12 -8.16 7.08
N ARG A 312 16.29 -9.10 6.66
CA ARG A 312 14.96 -9.41 7.23
C ARG A 312 14.79 -10.91 7.42
N PRO A 313 13.97 -11.34 8.37
CA PRO A 313 13.68 -12.76 8.52
C PRO A 313 12.79 -13.27 7.38
N LEU A 314 12.91 -14.55 7.06
CA LEU A 314 12.10 -15.19 6.02
C LEU A 314 10.60 -14.96 6.25
N PRO A 315 9.86 -14.56 5.21
CA PRO A 315 8.43 -14.29 5.31
C PRO A 315 7.57 -15.56 5.36
N LEU A 316 8.09 -16.69 4.91
CA LEU A 316 7.43 -17.97 4.83
C LEU A 316 8.44 -19.12 5.00
N ASP A 317 7.96 -20.34 5.21
CA ASP A 317 8.80 -21.53 5.16
C ASP A 317 9.35 -21.72 3.73
N LEU A 318 10.52 -22.32 3.63
CA LEU A 318 11.09 -22.75 2.35
C LEU A 318 11.06 -24.28 2.34
N ARG A 319 10.31 -24.85 1.41
CA ARG A 319 10.18 -26.29 1.22
C ARG A 319 10.80 -26.71 -0.11
N PRO A 320 11.37 -27.92 -0.22
CA PRO A 320 12.04 -28.36 -1.46
C PRO A 320 11.12 -28.37 -2.67
N GLU A 321 9.85 -28.73 -2.50
CA GLU A 321 8.83 -28.81 -3.54
C GLU A 321 8.55 -27.46 -4.22
N TRP A 322 8.88 -26.35 -3.56
CA TRP A 322 8.71 -24.98 -4.08
C TRP A 322 9.95 -24.44 -4.77
N ASP A 323 10.99 -25.23 -4.93
CA ASP A 323 12.23 -24.87 -5.63
C ASP A 323 12.80 -23.48 -5.22
N PRO A 324 13.05 -23.23 -3.93
CA PRO A 324 13.49 -21.92 -3.47
C PRO A 324 14.87 -21.57 -4.00
N ARG A 325 14.99 -20.36 -4.59
CA ARG A 325 16.23 -19.86 -5.21
C ARG A 325 16.51 -18.42 -4.83
N LEU A 326 17.79 -18.10 -4.65
CA LEU A 326 18.26 -16.72 -4.74
C LEU A 326 18.61 -16.43 -6.20
N THR A 327 18.05 -15.35 -6.73
CA THR A 327 18.28 -14.91 -8.11
C THR A 327 18.75 -13.47 -8.14
N THR A 328 19.26 -13.02 -9.28
CA THR A 328 19.51 -11.60 -9.50
C THR A 328 18.21 -10.83 -9.41
N HIS A 329 18.27 -9.61 -8.84
CA HIS A 329 17.19 -8.64 -8.96
C HIS A 329 17.54 -7.67 -10.09
N ALA A 330 16.95 -7.89 -11.25
CA ALA A 330 17.29 -7.11 -12.43
C ALA A 330 16.59 -5.73 -12.40
N GLY A 331 17.37 -4.67 -12.20
CA GLY A 331 16.95 -3.32 -12.48
C GLY A 331 15.97 -2.68 -11.49
N ALA A 332 16.11 -2.92 -10.18
CA ALA A 332 15.36 -2.17 -9.19
C ALA A 332 15.86 -0.72 -9.07
N LEU A 333 14.93 0.22 -8.92
CA LEU A 333 15.25 1.57 -8.50
C LEU A 333 15.53 1.58 -6.99
N THR A 334 16.72 2.03 -6.58
CA THR A 334 17.10 1.98 -5.17
C THR A 334 17.44 3.34 -4.60
N GLY A 335 16.99 3.62 -3.36
CA GLY A 335 17.37 4.84 -2.63
C GLY A 335 16.89 6.14 -3.28
N ALA A 336 15.95 6.08 -4.20
CA ALA A 336 15.33 7.25 -4.81
C ALA A 336 14.21 7.83 -3.93
N GLY A 337 13.77 9.06 -4.22
CA GLY A 337 12.70 9.63 -3.42
C GLY A 337 12.08 10.91 -3.94
N VAL A 338 10.97 11.29 -3.27
CA VAL A 338 10.24 12.55 -3.47
C VAL A 338 9.94 13.16 -2.11
N GLU A 339 10.28 14.44 -1.91
CA GLU A 339 10.15 15.10 -0.61
C GLU A 339 9.63 16.53 -0.73
N GLY A 340 8.85 16.97 0.26
CA GLY A 340 8.53 18.36 0.54
C GLY A 340 7.82 19.08 -0.59
N LEU A 341 6.75 18.52 -1.17
CA LEU A 341 5.99 19.14 -2.24
C LEU A 341 4.51 18.73 -2.24
N THR A 342 3.69 19.52 -2.92
CA THR A 342 2.33 19.15 -3.31
C THR A 342 2.27 18.85 -4.81
N LEU A 343 1.67 17.72 -5.17
CA LEU A 343 1.21 17.46 -6.53
C LEU A 343 -0.29 17.74 -6.59
N GLU A 344 -0.67 18.70 -7.43
CA GLU A 344 -2.05 19.13 -7.58
C GLU A 344 -2.55 18.84 -9.00
N ALA A 345 -3.58 18.01 -9.13
CA ALA A 345 -4.31 17.81 -10.36
C ALA A 345 -5.51 18.79 -10.44
N PRO A 346 -6.10 19.01 -11.63
CA PRO A 346 -7.32 19.79 -11.77
C PRO A 346 -8.47 19.21 -10.94
N GLU A 347 -9.29 20.07 -10.36
CA GLU A 347 -10.50 19.66 -9.66
C GLU A 347 -11.62 19.32 -10.66
N VAL A 348 -11.45 18.21 -11.38
CA VAL A 348 -12.46 17.65 -12.27
C VAL A 348 -13.26 16.57 -11.54
N PRO A 349 -14.52 16.30 -11.90
CA PRO A 349 -15.30 15.25 -11.28
C PRO A 349 -14.57 13.89 -11.31
N GLN A 350 -14.64 13.15 -10.20
CA GLN A 350 -14.14 11.79 -10.16
C GLN A 350 -14.90 10.94 -11.19
N GLN A 351 -14.18 10.10 -11.93
CA GLN A 351 -14.79 9.25 -12.94
C GLN A 351 -15.57 8.09 -12.31
N PRO A 352 -16.52 7.49 -13.02
CA PRO A 352 -17.12 6.23 -12.61
C PRO A 352 -16.07 5.16 -12.33
N HIS A 353 -16.42 4.17 -11.52
CA HIS A 353 -15.52 3.10 -11.11
C HIS A 353 -14.82 2.44 -12.31
N LEU A 354 -13.50 2.38 -12.24
CA LEU A 354 -12.59 1.81 -13.24
C LEU A 354 -12.50 2.57 -14.58
N LEU A 355 -12.92 3.83 -14.62
CA LEU A 355 -12.80 4.68 -15.80
C LEU A 355 -11.88 5.88 -15.57
N ASP A 356 -10.98 5.79 -14.60
CA ASP A 356 -10.07 6.86 -14.23
C ASP A 356 -9.25 7.38 -15.42
N LEU A 357 -9.12 8.69 -15.53
CA LEU A 357 -8.36 9.36 -16.60
C LEU A 357 -6.85 9.25 -16.41
N GLY A 358 -6.42 8.99 -15.17
CA GLY A 358 -5.01 8.90 -14.82
C GLY A 358 -4.42 10.22 -14.32
N TYR A 359 -5.19 11.03 -13.61
CA TYR A 359 -4.65 12.05 -12.72
C TYR A 359 -4.07 11.37 -11.47
N ASN A 360 -3.10 10.48 -11.66
CA ASN A 360 -2.52 9.69 -10.59
C ASN A 360 -1.38 10.46 -9.92
N GLY A 361 -1.25 10.28 -8.61
CA GLY A 361 -0.27 10.96 -7.78
C GLY A 361 1.15 10.44 -7.93
N VAL A 362 1.71 9.92 -6.84
CA VAL A 362 3.09 9.43 -6.76
C VAL A 362 3.09 7.92 -6.76
N VAL A 363 3.75 7.32 -7.74
CA VAL A 363 3.84 5.86 -7.85
C VAL A 363 5.29 5.40 -7.84
N LEU A 364 5.59 4.45 -6.95
CA LEU A 364 6.84 3.72 -6.88
C LEU A 364 6.64 2.36 -7.55
N GLN A 365 7.38 2.09 -8.61
CA GLN A 365 7.28 0.85 -9.35
C GLN A 365 8.63 0.19 -9.51
N CYS A 366 8.72 -1.10 -9.20
CA CYS A 366 9.99 -1.82 -9.24
C CYS A 366 11.08 -1.11 -8.40
N ALA A 367 10.73 -0.75 -7.17
CA ALA A 367 11.52 0.10 -6.28
C ALA A 367 11.92 -0.63 -5.00
N TYR A 368 13.10 -0.29 -4.47
CA TYR A 368 13.60 -0.83 -3.22
C TYR A 368 14.33 0.24 -2.41
N ASP A 369 14.08 0.32 -1.09
CA ASP A 369 14.66 1.37 -0.22
C ASP A 369 14.35 2.80 -0.71
N CYS A 370 13.22 3.01 -1.38
CA CYS A 370 12.79 4.33 -1.85
C CYS A 370 11.88 5.01 -0.82
N ARG A 371 11.78 6.35 -0.91
CA ARG A 371 10.99 7.10 0.06
C ARG A 371 10.16 8.22 -0.54
N VAL A 372 9.03 8.49 0.12
CA VAL A 372 8.22 9.69 -0.10
C VAL A 372 7.99 10.33 1.27
N ASP A 373 8.30 11.62 1.40
CA ASP A 373 8.25 12.29 2.69
C ASP A 373 7.73 13.72 2.59
N ASP A 374 6.77 14.11 3.43
CA ASP A 374 6.13 15.44 3.40
C ASP A 374 5.56 15.77 2.00
N VAL A 375 4.71 14.88 1.48
CA VAL A 375 4.09 15.03 0.15
C VAL A 375 2.57 15.02 0.27
N THR A 376 1.94 16.02 -0.34
CA THR A 376 0.48 16.08 -0.51
C THR A 376 0.11 15.79 -1.97
N VAL A 377 -0.86 14.93 -2.19
CA VAL A 377 -1.49 14.68 -3.50
C VAL A 377 -2.92 15.18 -3.42
N ARG A 378 -3.27 16.10 -4.34
CA ARG A 378 -4.57 16.78 -4.35
C ARG A 378 -5.32 16.52 -5.65
N ASN A 379 -6.60 16.24 -5.56
CA ASN A 379 -7.54 16.02 -6.68
C ASN A 379 -7.16 14.87 -7.61
N ALA A 380 -6.44 13.86 -7.12
CA ALA A 380 -5.98 12.74 -7.93
C ALA A 380 -7.01 11.61 -8.04
N ASP A 381 -6.92 10.83 -9.11
CA ASP A 381 -7.66 9.57 -9.25
C ASP A 381 -7.09 8.52 -8.28
N ASN A 382 -5.77 8.38 -8.23
CA ASN A 382 -5.04 7.58 -7.26
C ASN A 382 -4.01 8.45 -6.54
N GLY A 383 -3.88 8.31 -5.23
CA GLY A 383 -2.95 9.12 -4.44
C GLY A 383 -1.51 8.59 -4.49
N PHE A 384 -1.20 7.57 -3.71
CA PHE A 384 0.12 6.97 -3.61
C PHE A 384 0.08 5.48 -3.93
N GLY A 385 0.97 5.03 -4.80
CA GLY A 385 1.02 3.65 -5.24
C GLY A 385 2.39 3.00 -5.05
N LEU A 386 2.35 1.73 -4.65
CA LEU A 386 3.48 0.83 -4.53
C LEU A 386 3.19 -0.39 -5.40
N VAL A 387 3.92 -0.56 -6.51
CA VAL A 387 3.75 -1.66 -7.47
C VAL A 387 5.07 -2.40 -7.60
N ALA A 388 5.12 -3.66 -7.21
CA ALA A 388 6.38 -4.41 -7.13
C ALA A 388 7.48 -3.61 -6.38
N ALA A 389 7.08 -2.91 -5.34
CA ALA A 389 7.96 -2.06 -4.54
C ALA A 389 8.14 -2.65 -3.15
N SER A 390 9.38 -2.69 -2.67
CA SER A 390 9.67 -3.30 -1.38
C SER A 390 10.59 -2.45 -0.53
N ALA A 391 10.43 -2.57 0.79
CA ALA A 391 11.23 -1.84 1.75
C ALA A 391 11.18 -0.31 1.55
N CYS A 392 10.09 0.22 1.02
CA CYS A 392 9.90 1.65 0.82
C CYS A 392 9.20 2.29 2.02
N THR A 393 9.44 3.59 2.24
CA THR A 393 8.75 4.37 3.28
C THR A 393 8.01 5.54 2.67
N LEU A 394 6.71 5.64 2.98
CA LEU A 394 5.90 6.83 2.77
C LEU A 394 5.61 7.43 4.14
N SER A 395 6.07 8.64 4.41
CA SER A 395 5.88 9.30 5.70
C SER A 395 5.34 10.72 5.53
N ARG A 396 4.48 11.14 6.45
CA ARG A 396 3.82 12.47 6.41
C ARG A 396 3.19 12.77 5.05
N THR A 397 2.48 11.79 4.52
CA THR A 397 1.82 11.89 3.22
C THR A 397 0.33 12.19 3.40
N ARG A 398 -0.23 12.95 2.46
CA ARG A 398 -1.63 13.39 2.52
C ARG A 398 -2.31 13.25 1.17
N VAL A 399 -3.52 12.72 1.17
CA VAL A 399 -4.43 12.71 0.02
C VAL A 399 -5.60 13.63 0.34
N ALA A 400 -5.87 14.59 -0.54
CA ALA A 400 -6.82 15.68 -0.32
C ALA A 400 -7.62 16.05 -1.59
N GLY A 401 -8.66 16.84 -1.42
CA GLY A 401 -9.44 17.41 -2.52
C GLY A 401 -10.68 16.59 -2.88
N ARG A 402 -10.98 16.41 -4.16
CA ARG A 402 -12.25 15.85 -4.66
C ARG A 402 -12.53 14.38 -4.31
N GLY A 403 -11.60 13.70 -3.69
CA GLY A 403 -11.65 12.27 -3.43
C GLY A 403 -10.92 11.46 -4.49
N SER A 404 -10.40 10.31 -4.10
CA SER A 404 -9.60 9.41 -4.94
C SER A 404 -10.24 8.03 -4.98
N HIS A 405 -10.04 7.32 -6.08
CA HIS A 405 -10.41 5.91 -6.21
C HIS A 405 -9.60 5.06 -5.22
N HIS A 406 -8.25 5.15 -5.30
CA HIS A 406 -7.33 4.56 -4.33
C HIS A 406 -6.45 5.65 -3.70
N PRO A 407 -6.75 6.14 -2.49
CA PRO A 407 -5.81 7.03 -1.79
C PRO A 407 -4.43 6.42 -1.61
N TYR A 408 -4.36 5.14 -1.26
CA TYR A 408 -3.13 4.36 -1.15
C TYR A 408 -3.34 2.94 -1.67
N PHE A 409 -2.37 2.42 -2.40
CA PHE A 409 -2.37 1.00 -2.81
C PHE A 409 -0.99 0.37 -2.78
N CYS A 410 -0.93 -0.90 -2.36
CA CYS A 410 0.22 -1.79 -2.43
C CYS A 410 -0.18 -3.04 -3.22
N ARG A 411 0.47 -3.32 -4.34
CA ARG A 411 0.07 -4.41 -5.22
C ARG A 411 1.22 -5.08 -5.95
N GLU A 412 0.94 -6.18 -6.62
CA GLU A 412 1.87 -6.92 -7.48
C GLU A 412 3.17 -7.28 -6.76
N GLY A 413 3.06 -7.97 -5.63
CA GLY A 413 4.24 -8.38 -4.87
C GLY A 413 5.00 -7.23 -4.21
N SER A 414 4.29 -6.25 -3.67
CA SER A 414 4.89 -5.19 -2.84
C SER A 414 5.05 -5.67 -1.41
N HIS A 415 6.28 -5.62 -0.87
CA HIS A 415 6.61 -6.24 0.40
C HIS A 415 7.35 -5.30 1.36
N ASP A 416 7.14 -5.50 2.66
CA ASP A 416 7.91 -4.83 3.72
C ASP A 416 7.89 -3.30 3.65
N ASN A 417 6.85 -2.69 3.08
CA ASN A 417 6.74 -1.25 3.00
C ASN A 417 6.15 -0.67 4.29
N LEU A 418 6.51 0.57 4.58
CA LEU A 418 5.99 1.35 5.69
C LEU A 418 5.27 2.58 5.18
N ILE A 419 4.00 2.71 5.50
CA ILE A 419 3.21 3.92 5.28
C ILE A 419 2.85 4.45 6.68
N GLU A 420 3.41 5.60 7.05
CA GLU A 420 3.27 6.15 8.40
C GLU A 420 2.93 7.63 8.40
N ASP A 421 2.25 8.08 9.47
CA ASP A 421 1.84 9.47 9.62
C ASP A 421 1.08 9.99 8.39
N PHE A 422 0.15 9.18 7.88
CA PHE A 422 -0.59 9.47 6.66
C PHE A 422 -1.99 10.03 6.95
N THR A 423 -2.51 10.83 6.03
CA THR A 423 -3.87 11.37 6.10
C THR A 423 -4.61 11.16 4.78
N VAL A 424 -5.86 10.73 4.87
CA VAL A 424 -6.86 10.80 3.80
C VAL A 424 -7.92 11.77 4.27
N GLU A 425 -7.99 12.95 3.64
CA GLU A 425 -8.98 13.97 3.98
C GLU A 425 -10.37 13.61 3.45
N GLU A 426 -11.39 14.15 4.08
CA GLU A 426 -12.73 14.13 3.54
C GLU A 426 -12.76 14.85 2.19
N ARG A 427 -13.57 14.33 1.25
CA ARG A 427 -13.69 14.94 -0.07
C ARG A 427 -14.31 16.33 -0.01
N THR A 428 -13.78 17.24 -0.82
CA THR A 428 -14.29 18.61 -0.93
C THR A 428 -15.54 18.73 -1.78
N THR A 429 -15.83 17.74 -2.62
CA THR A 429 -16.98 17.72 -3.53
C THR A 429 -17.80 16.45 -3.35
N PRO A 430 -19.12 16.49 -3.57
CA PRO A 430 -19.95 15.28 -3.54
C PRO A 430 -19.42 14.21 -4.49
N ALA A 431 -19.56 12.96 -4.09
CA ALA A 431 -19.23 11.83 -4.96
C ALA A 431 -20.23 11.77 -6.14
N PRO A 432 -19.74 11.78 -7.40
CA PRO A 432 -20.60 11.40 -8.52
C PRO A 432 -21.16 9.99 -8.37
N ALA A 433 -22.26 9.70 -9.06
CA ALA A 433 -22.80 8.35 -9.13
C ALA A 433 -21.72 7.39 -9.68
N ASP A 434 -21.79 6.14 -9.23
CA ASP A 434 -20.93 5.05 -9.69
C ASP A 434 -19.41 5.20 -9.40
N THR A 435 -19.01 6.21 -8.62
CA THR A 435 -17.63 6.30 -8.12
C THR A 435 -17.41 5.39 -6.92
N GLN A 436 -16.16 4.95 -6.71
CA GLN A 436 -15.77 4.19 -5.53
C GLN A 436 -14.56 4.81 -4.83
N LEU A 437 -14.47 4.57 -3.53
CA LEU A 437 -13.31 4.87 -2.70
C LEU A 437 -12.87 3.56 -2.04
N HIS A 438 -11.65 3.10 -2.36
CA HIS A 438 -11.08 1.87 -1.81
C HIS A 438 -10.19 2.07 -0.56
N GLY A 439 -10.02 3.29 -0.10
CA GLY A 439 -9.23 3.57 1.10
C GLY A 439 -7.76 3.15 0.98
N ILE A 440 -7.27 2.40 1.99
CA ILE A 440 -5.92 1.80 1.94
C ILE A 440 -6.01 0.38 1.41
N ASN A 441 -5.49 0.19 0.19
CA ASN A 441 -5.60 -1.06 -0.57
C ASN A 441 -4.34 -1.91 -0.46
N VAL A 442 -4.51 -3.24 -0.42
CA VAL A 442 -3.44 -4.22 -0.59
C VAL A 442 -3.93 -5.40 -1.40
N GLU A 443 -3.13 -5.88 -2.38
CA GLU A 443 -3.46 -7.03 -3.21
C GLU A 443 -2.24 -7.78 -3.77
N GLY A 444 -2.45 -8.84 -4.55
CA GLY A 444 -1.46 -9.49 -5.40
C GLY A 444 -0.27 -10.07 -4.65
N LEU A 445 -0.48 -10.98 -3.69
CA LEU A 445 0.54 -11.58 -2.80
C LEU A 445 1.40 -10.57 -2.03
N SER A 446 1.01 -9.29 -2.00
CA SER A 446 1.74 -8.26 -1.24
C SER A 446 1.74 -8.57 0.25
N SER A 447 2.89 -8.47 0.90
CA SER A 447 3.03 -8.97 2.26
C SER A 447 3.92 -8.12 3.16
N TYR A 448 3.70 -8.23 4.46
CA TYR A 448 4.48 -7.55 5.51
C TYR A 448 4.49 -6.01 5.38
N ASN A 449 3.52 -5.43 4.66
CA ASN A 449 3.35 -3.99 4.61
C ASN A 449 2.70 -3.48 5.89
N VAL A 450 3.09 -2.29 6.29
CA VAL A 450 2.64 -1.64 7.52
C VAL A 450 1.99 -0.31 7.21
N TRP A 451 0.76 -0.12 7.68
CA TRP A 451 0.11 1.18 7.81
C TRP A 451 0.09 1.57 9.28
N SER A 452 0.66 2.71 9.61
CA SER A 452 0.93 3.14 10.99
C SER A 452 0.60 4.61 11.22
N ARG A 453 -0.04 4.94 12.32
CA ARG A 453 -0.38 6.32 12.72
C ARG A 453 -1.10 7.09 11.61
N GLY A 454 -2.14 6.48 11.06
CA GLY A 454 -2.95 7.06 10.01
C GLY A 454 -4.23 7.71 10.50
N VAL A 455 -4.68 8.72 9.76
CA VAL A 455 -6.01 9.31 9.90
C VAL A 455 -6.71 9.26 8.56
N MET A 456 -7.86 8.61 8.50
CA MET A 456 -8.75 8.63 7.34
C MET A 456 -10.06 9.29 7.76
N GLU A 457 -10.26 10.55 7.36
CA GLU A 457 -11.51 11.29 7.58
C GLU A 457 -12.64 10.74 6.70
N MET A 458 -12.26 9.98 5.66
CA MET A 458 -13.13 9.15 4.86
C MET A 458 -12.32 7.98 4.30
N GLY A 459 -12.74 6.74 4.62
CA GLY A 459 -11.97 5.61 4.13
C GLY A 459 -12.53 4.25 4.47
N THR A 460 -11.80 3.26 4.03
CA THR A 460 -12.00 1.86 4.41
C THR A 460 -10.66 1.12 4.38
N PHE A 461 -10.63 -0.08 4.93
CA PHE A 461 -9.54 -1.00 4.73
C PHE A 461 -9.91 -1.92 3.56
N ASP A 462 -9.16 -1.78 2.49
CA ASP A 462 -9.35 -2.61 1.31
C ASP A 462 -8.32 -3.74 1.29
N SER A 463 -8.79 -4.96 1.07
CA SER A 463 -7.95 -6.10 0.77
C SER A 463 -8.51 -6.74 -0.47
N HIS A 464 -7.79 -6.62 -1.56
CA HIS A 464 -8.36 -6.87 -2.87
C HIS A 464 -7.62 -7.97 -3.57
N ARG A 465 -8.28 -9.07 -3.85
CA ARG A 465 -7.80 -10.22 -4.64
C ARG A 465 -6.31 -10.59 -4.51
N GLY A 466 -5.94 -11.75 -5.03
CA GLY A 466 -4.55 -12.18 -5.09
C GLY A 466 -3.91 -12.43 -3.73
N MET A 467 -4.73 -12.76 -2.73
CA MET A 467 -4.32 -13.28 -1.42
C MET A 467 -3.13 -12.54 -0.77
N PRO A 468 -3.20 -11.21 -0.55
CA PRO A 468 -2.18 -10.55 0.24
C PRO A 468 -2.15 -11.14 1.65
N PHE A 469 -0.98 -11.23 2.29
CA PHE A 469 -0.83 -11.89 3.60
C PHE A 469 0.11 -11.14 4.54
N ALA A 470 0.02 -11.37 5.83
CA ALA A 470 0.90 -10.83 6.87
C ALA A 470 1.04 -9.30 6.88
N ASN A 471 0.00 -8.57 6.45
CA ASN A 471 0.01 -7.11 6.47
C ASN A 471 -0.52 -6.58 7.81
N VAL A 472 -0.02 -5.43 8.25
CA VAL A 472 -0.33 -4.83 9.56
C VAL A 472 -0.92 -3.45 9.39
N ARG A 473 -2.03 -3.19 10.10
CA ARG A 473 -2.65 -1.87 10.26
C ARG A 473 -2.66 -1.55 11.74
N THR A 474 -1.97 -0.48 12.15
CA THR A 474 -1.76 -0.18 13.57
C THR A 474 -1.89 1.30 13.89
N GLU A 475 -2.62 1.63 14.96
CA GLU A 475 -2.85 3.00 15.43
C GLU A 475 -3.44 3.90 14.33
N ILE A 476 -4.58 3.48 13.77
CA ILE A 476 -5.29 4.20 12.72
C ILE A 476 -6.65 4.67 13.24
N THR A 477 -6.97 5.93 12.95
CA THR A 477 -8.32 6.47 13.14
C THR A 477 -9.01 6.51 11.79
N VAL A 478 -10.24 6.02 11.69
CA VAL A 478 -10.98 5.94 10.44
C VAL A 478 -12.45 6.32 10.62
N ASP A 479 -12.92 7.26 9.78
CA ASP A 479 -14.33 7.40 9.44
C ASP A 479 -14.64 6.45 8.28
N ASN A 480 -15.32 5.35 8.59
CA ASN A 480 -15.58 4.29 7.62
C ASN A 480 -16.66 4.72 6.62
N ASN A 481 -16.42 4.54 5.34
CA ASN A 481 -17.40 4.80 4.28
C ASN A 481 -18.52 3.74 4.18
N GLY A 482 -18.56 2.76 5.08
CA GLY A 482 -19.56 1.69 5.13
C GLY A 482 -19.24 0.49 4.22
N ARG A 483 -18.00 0.39 3.72
CA ARG A 483 -17.53 -0.72 2.89
C ARG A 483 -16.34 -1.40 3.53
N HIS A 484 -16.17 -2.69 3.26
CA HIS A 484 -14.96 -3.42 3.64
C HIS A 484 -13.89 -3.36 2.54
N GLY A 485 -14.27 -3.02 1.30
CA GLY A 485 -13.42 -3.12 0.11
C GLY A 485 -13.11 -4.57 -0.26
N GLY A 486 -12.86 -4.82 -1.53
CA GLY A 486 -12.41 -6.13 -1.98
C GLY A 486 -13.27 -6.76 -3.06
N ASP A 487 -12.63 -7.68 -3.79
CA ASP A 487 -13.21 -8.50 -4.84
C ASP A 487 -12.37 -9.76 -4.97
N ALA A 488 -12.95 -10.93 -4.70
CA ALA A 488 -12.26 -12.22 -4.70
C ALA A 488 -12.08 -12.84 -6.11
N SER A 489 -12.34 -12.10 -7.19
CA SER A 489 -12.30 -12.62 -8.57
C SER A 489 -10.92 -13.14 -9.03
N ALA A 490 -9.86 -12.82 -8.30
CA ALA A 490 -8.50 -13.28 -8.59
C ALA A 490 -7.82 -13.91 -7.36
N GLY A 491 -8.58 -14.59 -6.53
CA GLY A 491 -8.09 -15.25 -5.33
C GLY A 491 -8.62 -14.63 -4.04
N PRO A 492 -8.32 -15.24 -2.90
CA PRO A 492 -8.82 -14.81 -1.62
C PRO A 492 -8.47 -13.36 -1.29
N LEU A 493 -9.37 -12.69 -0.57
CA LEU A 493 -9.14 -11.32 -0.08
C LEU A 493 -8.00 -11.25 0.93
N PHE A 494 -7.82 -12.30 1.72
CA PHE A 494 -6.83 -12.37 2.79
C PHE A 494 -6.11 -13.71 2.78
N GLY A 495 -4.79 -13.68 2.82
CA GLY A 495 -3.97 -14.79 3.29
C GLY A 495 -3.76 -14.72 4.81
N ALA A 496 -2.84 -15.52 5.33
CA ALA A 496 -2.61 -15.62 6.76
C ALA A 496 -1.98 -14.36 7.39
N ARG A 497 -2.21 -14.19 8.69
CA ARG A 497 -1.48 -13.26 9.58
C ARG A 497 -1.74 -11.78 9.32
N PHE A 498 -2.92 -11.41 8.84
CA PHE A 498 -3.31 -9.99 8.91
C PHE A 498 -3.44 -9.56 10.37
N ALA A 499 -2.98 -8.35 10.69
CA ALA A 499 -3.14 -7.80 12.03
C ALA A 499 -3.74 -6.39 12.00
N HIS A 500 -4.82 -6.21 12.75
CA HIS A 500 -5.40 -4.92 13.08
C HIS A 500 -5.12 -4.64 14.56
N TRP A 501 -4.42 -3.55 14.84
CA TRP A 501 -3.97 -3.24 16.20
C TRP A 501 -4.23 -1.77 16.54
N ASN A 502 -5.05 -1.50 17.54
CA ASN A 502 -5.46 -0.16 17.93
C ASN A 502 -6.08 0.63 16.78
N ILE A 503 -7.22 0.18 16.31
CA ILE A 503 -8.01 0.84 15.27
C ILE A 503 -9.18 1.58 15.92
N ARG A 504 -9.27 2.88 15.67
CA ARG A 504 -10.36 3.72 16.15
C ARG A 504 -11.33 4.03 15.02
N VAL A 505 -12.54 3.49 15.09
CA VAL A 505 -13.65 3.80 14.18
C VAL A 505 -14.44 4.94 14.76
N THR A 506 -14.71 5.99 13.99
CA THR A 506 -15.33 7.23 14.49
C THR A 506 -16.82 7.36 14.21
N ASN A 507 -17.36 6.65 13.23
CA ASN A 507 -18.74 6.78 12.81
C ASN A 507 -19.66 5.59 13.12
N GLY A 508 -19.11 4.50 13.64
CA GLY A 508 -19.87 3.33 14.04
C GLY A 508 -20.56 2.55 12.91
N ARG A 509 -20.16 2.73 11.65
CA ARG A 509 -20.70 1.95 10.54
C ARG A 509 -20.15 0.53 10.55
N ALA A 510 -20.99 -0.42 10.12
CA ALA A 510 -20.62 -1.83 10.00
C ALA A 510 -19.64 -2.07 8.84
N GLY A 511 -19.03 -3.23 8.80
CA GLY A 511 -18.40 -3.79 7.61
C GLY A 511 -16.89 -3.64 7.51
N LEU A 512 -16.20 -2.91 8.40
CA LEU A 512 -14.79 -2.58 8.17
C LEU A 512 -13.79 -3.52 8.84
N MET A 513 -14.00 -3.81 10.10
CA MET A 513 -12.86 -4.21 10.96
C MET A 513 -12.82 -5.68 11.29
N ARG A 514 -13.87 -6.41 11.02
CA ARG A 514 -13.94 -7.80 11.41
C ARG A 514 -13.27 -8.69 10.36
N ILE A 515 -12.09 -9.19 10.69
CA ILE A 515 -11.30 -10.09 9.82
C ILE A 515 -11.16 -11.50 10.40
N ASP A 516 -11.62 -11.73 11.61
CA ASP A 516 -11.53 -13.02 12.30
C ASP A 516 -12.32 -14.14 11.60
N GLY A 517 -13.39 -13.81 10.87
CA GLY A 517 -14.16 -14.74 10.04
C GLY A 517 -13.70 -14.85 8.59
N LEU A 518 -12.64 -14.15 8.18
CA LEU A 518 -12.21 -14.06 6.77
C LEU A 518 -10.74 -14.38 6.59
N ALA A 519 -9.87 -13.91 7.50
CA ALA A 519 -8.43 -13.97 7.37
C ALA A 519 -7.85 -15.06 8.27
N PRO A 520 -7.26 -16.12 7.73
CA PRO A 520 -6.66 -17.18 8.51
C PRO A 520 -5.52 -16.67 9.40
N TRP A 521 -5.43 -17.20 10.62
CA TRP A 521 -4.40 -16.81 11.58
C TRP A 521 -4.31 -15.30 11.83
N SER A 522 -5.42 -14.59 11.69
CA SER A 522 -5.45 -13.14 11.87
C SER A 522 -5.46 -12.73 13.34
N ALA A 523 -5.14 -11.46 13.57
CA ALA A 523 -5.22 -10.83 14.88
C ALA A 523 -5.97 -9.51 14.81
N THR A 524 -6.98 -9.33 15.65
CA THR A 524 -7.69 -8.06 15.84
C THR A 524 -7.61 -7.69 17.31
N VAL A 525 -6.89 -6.61 17.63
CA VAL A 525 -6.61 -6.21 19.03
C VAL A 525 -6.88 -4.72 19.20
N GLY A 526 -7.67 -4.36 20.22
CA GLY A 526 -7.90 -2.97 20.62
C GLY A 526 -8.67 -2.18 19.57
N ILE A 527 -9.87 -2.60 19.24
CA ILE A 527 -10.83 -1.86 18.40
C ILE A 527 -11.97 -1.38 19.29
N ASN A 528 -12.33 -0.09 19.16
CA ASN A 528 -13.42 0.48 19.96
C ASN A 528 -14.80 0.01 19.48
N GLU A 529 -14.93 -0.36 18.22
CA GLU A 529 -16.16 -0.86 17.63
C GLU A 529 -15.85 -1.92 16.56
N VAL A 530 -16.49 -3.07 16.70
CA VAL A 530 -16.40 -4.18 15.72
C VAL A 530 -17.80 -4.57 15.36
N ARG A 531 -18.10 -4.52 14.05
CA ARG A 531 -19.37 -4.96 13.50
C ARG A 531 -19.16 -6.02 12.45
N GLU A 532 -20.16 -6.86 12.25
CA GLU A 532 -20.10 -7.90 11.25
C GLU A 532 -20.09 -7.32 9.84
N PHE A 533 -19.46 -8.03 8.92
CA PHE A 533 -19.61 -7.75 7.50
C PHE A 533 -21.02 -8.08 7.06
N ASP A 534 -21.63 -7.15 6.37
CA ASP A 534 -22.93 -7.31 5.73
C ASP A 534 -22.84 -7.37 4.19
N GLN A 535 -21.61 -7.35 3.65
CA GLN A 535 -21.34 -7.25 2.22
C GLN A 535 -20.53 -8.42 1.63
N ILE A 536 -20.19 -9.44 2.43
CA ILE A 536 -19.57 -10.67 1.96
C ILE A 536 -20.53 -11.82 2.23
N ASP A 537 -21.18 -12.29 1.17
CA ASP A 537 -22.15 -13.38 1.26
C ASP A 537 -21.48 -14.73 1.54
N VAL A 538 -20.27 -14.93 1.02
CA VAL A 538 -19.50 -16.16 1.19
C VAL A 538 -18.03 -15.83 1.42
N PRO A 539 -17.46 -16.16 2.59
CA PRO A 539 -16.03 -16.01 2.83
C PRO A 539 -15.22 -16.99 1.98
N ASP A 540 -14.01 -16.59 1.57
CA ASP A 540 -13.07 -17.44 0.81
C ASP A 540 -12.67 -18.70 1.58
N PHE A 541 -12.51 -18.57 2.89
CA PHE A 541 -12.16 -19.66 3.80
C PHE A 541 -13.26 -19.91 4.81
N THR A 542 -13.49 -21.16 5.17
CA THR A 542 -14.55 -21.59 6.10
C THR A 542 -14.01 -22.50 7.19
N GLY A 543 -14.74 -22.55 8.32
CA GLY A 543 -14.34 -23.37 9.47
C GLY A 543 -13.40 -22.63 10.43
N ASP A 544 -12.52 -23.36 11.12
CA ASP A 544 -11.59 -22.76 12.08
C ASP A 544 -10.42 -22.09 11.37
N LEU A 545 -10.41 -20.77 11.41
CA LEU A 545 -9.36 -19.93 10.83
C LEU A 545 -8.21 -19.64 11.81
N ASN A 546 -8.27 -20.13 13.07
CA ASN A 546 -7.29 -19.85 14.12
C ASN A 546 -7.07 -18.33 14.36
N ALA A 547 -8.07 -17.54 14.11
CA ALA A 547 -8.03 -16.09 14.32
C ALA A 547 -8.08 -15.71 15.81
N ARG A 548 -7.49 -14.58 16.16
CA ARG A 548 -7.49 -14.03 17.52
C ARG A 548 -8.19 -12.68 17.55
N LEU A 549 -9.18 -12.57 18.42
CA LEU A 549 -9.93 -11.34 18.66
C LEU A 549 -9.81 -10.94 20.13
N GLU A 550 -9.14 -9.83 20.41
CA GLU A 550 -8.95 -9.30 21.77
C GLU A 550 -9.49 -7.87 21.84
N LEU A 551 -10.78 -7.74 22.16
CA LEU A 551 -11.47 -6.46 22.27
C LEU A 551 -11.29 -5.86 23.67
N TYR A 552 -10.97 -4.60 23.77
CA TYR A 552 -10.81 -3.89 25.04
C TYR A 552 -11.73 -2.68 25.15
N GLY A 553 -12.68 -2.52 24.26
CA GLY A 553 -13.67 -1.44 24.24
C GLY A 553 -13.12 -0.05 23.92
N THR A 554 -11.81 0.16 24.03
CA THR A 554 -11.13 1.41 23.70
C THR A 554 -9.69 1.16 23.25
N THR A 555 -9.25 1.91 22.25
CA THR A 555 -7.88 1.84 21.72
C THR A 555 -6.84 2.39 22.68
N ASP A 556 -7.23 3.33 23.55
CA ASP A 556 -6.29 4.00 24.47
C ASP A 556 -5.82 3.11 25.63
N ALA A 557 -6.54 2.01 25.89
CA ALA A 557 -6.18 1.08 26.95
C ALA A 557 -5.09 0.08 26.57
N VAL A 558 -4.84 -0.16 25.27
CA VAL A 558 -3.94 -1.24 24.80
C VAL A 558 -2.47 -0.81 24.79
N ARG A 559 -1.60 -1.69 25.29
CA ARG A 559 -0.14 -1.52 25.22
C ARG A 559 0.51 -2.77 24.63
N PRO A 560 1.44 -2.66 23.65
CA PRO A 560 1.90 -1.39 23.07
C PRO A 560 0.78 -0.69 22.29
N ARG A 561 0.84 0.64 22.24
CA ARG A 561 -0.14 1.43 21.47
C ARG A 561 0.02 1.18 19.97
N ASN A 562 1.26 1.13 19.50
CA ASN A 562 1.63 0.88 18.11
C ASN A 562 2.40 -0.43 18.01
N LEU A 563 1.88 -1.36 17.21
CA LEU A 563 2.47 -2.69 17.05
C LEU A 563 3.82 -2.63 16.33
N TYR A 564 3.94 -1.81 15.30
CA TYR A 564 5.17 -1.67 14.51
C TYR A 564 6.30 -1.06 15.34
N GLU A 565 6.03 0.06 16.01
CA GLU A 565 7.03 0.74 16.85
C GLU A 565 7.57 -0.16 17.96
N ALA A 566 6.69 -0.95 18.59
CA ALA A 566 7.10 -1.90 19.62
C ALA A 566 7.98 -3.02 19.06
N GLN A 567 7.72 -3.47 17.83
CA GLN A 567 8.51 -4.51 17.19
C GLN A 567 9.89 -4.02 16.71
N ARG A 568 10.05 -2.73 16.40
CA ARG A 568 11.36 -2.14 16.04
C ARG A 568 12.42 -2.32 17.13
N GLY A 569 12.00 -2.37 18.38
CA GLY A 569 12.87 -2.61 19.54
C GLY A 569 13.28 -4.08 19.74
N LEU A 570 12.61 -5.00 19.04
CA LEU A 570 12.92 -6.43 19.11
C LEU A 570 14.02 -6.73 18.08
N GLY A 571 15.28 -6.54 18.49
CA GLY A 571 16.45 -6.90 17.68
C GLY A 571 16.55 -8.40 17.40
N ARG A 572 17.61 -8.79 16.64
CA ARG A 572 18.01 -10.20 16.52
C ARG A 572 18.25 -10.81 17.89
#